data_b2fda19a083ad6b0f3c0e00041f8e259
#
_entry.id   b2fda19a083ad6b0f3c0e00041f8e259
#
_cell.length_a   1.000
_cell.length_b   1.000
_cell.length_c   1.000
_cell.angle_alpha   90.00
_cell.angle_beta   90.00
_cell.angle_gamma   90.00
#
_symmetry.space_group_name_H-M   'P 1'
#
loop_
_entity.id
_entity.type
_entity.pdbx_description
1 polymer ?
#
loop_
_entity_poly.entity_id
_entity_poly.type
_entity_poly.pdbx_seq_one_letter_code
_entity_poly.pdbx_strand_id
1 'polypeptide(L)'
;MTETLRTQVGIVGAGPAGLMLSHLLHLAGISSIVVEDRSRAYCEARVRAGLMENWVATMLIDTGVGERLQREAMVHDGIHISFKGEARHIDFHKLIGKRVFIYDQKEVVTDLIAKRLADGGQILFEVEQASVHDFDGRSPRIRFRYQGQPHEIQCDFIGGCDGFHGVCRPSFPAGVLQDYDRVYPFGWLGILSESPPPDDELIYCFHERGFALFSMRGPDLSRLYVQVAPDEEIGQWSDARIWDELETRLGGVRPLQRGPILQKGITPMRSFVTEPMQSGRLFLAGDAAHIVPPTGAKGMNLAMADVRVLSRAIEAHVKSGREDLLKNYSATCLNRVWKGQRFSWWMTQMLHRHSDTMDFDTKRQIAEIDYVTGSEAAMTSLAENYAGLPME
;
A
#
# COMPACT_ATOMS: atom_id res chain seq x y z
N MET A 1 -10.89 -30.24 -22.80
CA MET A 1 -12.15 -29.50 -22.50
C MET A 1 -11.81 -28.42 -21.50
N THR A 2 -12.34 -27.22 -21.63
CA THR A 2 -12.14 -26.14 -20.64
C THR A 2 -12.94 -26.48 -19.38
N GLU A 3 -12.27 -26.53 -18.24
CA GLU A 3 -12.97 -26.66 -16.96
C GLU A 3 -13.60 -25.34 -16.57
N THR A 4 -14.91 -25.33 -16.29
CA THR A 4 -15.65 -24.13 -15.92
C THR A 4 -16.03 -24.18 -14.46
N LEU A 5 -15.56 -23.19 -13.70
CA LEU A 5 -15.91 -22.92 -12.31
C LEU A 5 -16.98 -21.82 -12.25
N ARG A 6 -17.82 -21.82 -11.20
CA ARG A 6 -18.84 -20.78 -11.00
C ARG A 6 -18.71 -20.19 -9.60
N THR A 7 -18.72 -18.86 -9.50
CA THR A 7 -18.73 -18.13 -8.23
C THR A 7 -19.52 -16.83 -8.39
N GLN A 8 -19.82 -16.14 -7.29
CA GLN A 8 -20.43 -14.80 -7.37
C GLN A 8 -19.39 -13.73 -7.72
N VAL A 9 -18.16 -13.82 -7.16
CA VAL A 9 -17.11 -12.87 -7.43
C VAL A 9 -15.82 -13.57 -7.83
N GLY A 10 -15.33 -13.31 -9.04
CA GLY A 10 -13.99 -13.66 -9.48
C GLY A 10 -13.01 -12.57 -9.07
N ILE A 11 -11.87 -12.93 -8.47
CA ILE A 11 -10.88 -11.97 -8.01
C ILE A 11 -9.55 -12.27 -8.69
N VAL A 12 -8.95 -11.29 -9.36
CA VAL A 12 -7.63 -11.39 -9.97
C VAL A 12 -6.61 -10.69 -9.07
N GLY A 13 -5.66 -11.48 -8.56
CA GLY A 13 -4.59 -11.04 -7.66
C GLY A 13 -4.80 -11.44 -6.20
N ALA A 14 -3.81 -12.14 -5.60
CA ALA A 14 -3.75 -12.53 -4.19
C ALA A 14 -2.84 -11.59 -3.36
N GLY A 15 -2.83 -10.31 -3.70
CA GLY A 15 -2.28 -9.25 -2.86
C GLY A 15 -3.24 -8.88 -1.71
N PRO A 16 -2.86 -7.90 -0.86
CA PRO A 16 -3.68 -7.47 0.28
C PRO A 16 -5.13 -7.11 -0.11
N ALA A 17 -5.32 -6.42 -1.24
CA ALA A 17 -6.65 -6.04 -1.74
C ALA A 17 -7.51 -7.26 -2.07
N GLY A 18 -7.02 -8.17 -2.93
CA GLY A 18 -7.81 -9.31 -3.38
C GLY A 18 -8.12 -10.30 -2.27
N LEU A 19 -7.14 -10.57 -1.40
CA LEU A 19 -7.35 -11.45 -0.25
C LEU A 19 -8.34 -10.87 0.76
N MET A 20 -8.23 -9.56 1.06
CA MET A 20 -9.17 -8.91 1.97
C MET A 20 -10.56 -8.81 1.36
N LEU A 21 -10.70 -8.53 0.05
CA LEU A 21 -11.98 -8.58 -0.64
C LEU A 21 -12.61 -9.97 -0.51
N SER A 22 -11.87 -11.04 -0.82
CA SER A 22 -12.34 -12.42 -0.68
C SER A 22 -12.79 -12.74 0.74
N HIS A 23 -12.06 -12.24 1.75
CA HIS A 23 -12.39 -12.45 3.16
C HIS A 23 -13.67 -11.72 3.56
N LEU A 24 -13.81 -10.44 3.22
CA LEU A 24 -15.01 -9.65 3.52
C LEU A 24 -16.27 -10.23 2.83
N LEU A 25 -16.14 -10.68 1.59
CA LEU A 25 -17.22 -11.35 0.87
C LEU A 25 -17.63 -12.66 1.55
N HIS A 26 -16.67 -13.48 1.99
CA HIS A 26 -16.94 -14.70 2.74
C HIS A 26 -17.74 -14.41 4.02
N LEU A 27 -17.35 -13.41 4.79
CA LEU A 27 -18.08 -13.02 6.00
C LEU A 27 -19.52 -12.56 5.71
N ALA A 28 -19.74 -11.99 4.51
CA ALA A 28 -21.08 -11.63 4.03
C ALA A 28 -21.88 -12.80 3.44
N GLY A 29 -21.29 -14.02 3.39
CA GLY A 29 -21.92 -15.21 2.78
C GLY A 29 -21.89 -15.21 1.25
N ILE A 30 -20.95 -14.48 0.63
CA ILE A 30 -20.80 -14.35 -0.82
C ILE A 30 -19.59 -15.17 -1.28
N SER A 31 -19.81 -16.06 -2.26
CA SER A 31 -18.73 -16.90 -2.79
C SER A 31 -17.75 -16.12 -3.65
N SER A 32 -16.45 -16.44 -3.50
CA SER A 32 -15.39 -15.88 -4.34
C SER A 32 -14.31 -16.91 -4.66
N ILE A 33 -13.67 -16.75 -5.83
CA ILE A 33 -12.48 -17.50 -6.25
C ILE A 33 -11.40 -16.47 -6.58
N VAL A 34 -10.20 -16.63 -5.98
CA VAL A 34 -9.04 -15.80 -6.24
C VAL A 34 -8.10 -16.53 -7.19
N VAL A 35 -7.62 -15.84 -8.23
CA VAL A 35 -6.56 -16.32 -9.13
C VAL A 35 -5.32 -15.44 -8.97
N GLU A 36 -4.13 -16.06 -8.93
CA GLU A 36 -2.84 -15.39 -8.72
C GLU A 36 -1.77 -16.00 -9.64
N ASP A 37 -1.00 -15.16 -10.34
CA ASP A 37 0.05 -15.63 -11.27
C ASP A 37 1.32 -16.11 -10.55
N ARG A 38 1.51 -15.72 -9.30
CA ARG A 38 2.65 -16.10 -8.48
C ARG A 38 2.38 -17.32 -7.60
N SER A 39 3.44 -17.95 -7.13
CA SER A 39 3.32 -19.00 -6.12
C SER A 39 2.90 -18.42 -4.77
N ARG A 40 2.26 -19.24 -3.94
CA ARG A 40 1.94 -18.91 -2.56
C ARG A 40 3.17 -18.42 -1.79
N ALA A 41 4.29 -19.14 -1.90
CA ALA A 41 5.52 -18.78 -1.22
C ALA A 41 6.04 -17.39 -1.63
N TYR A 42 5.91 -17.02 -2.91
CA TYR A 42 6.27 -15.69 -3.38
C TYR A 42 5.38 -14.60 -2.76
N CYS A 43 4.06 -14.82 -2.71
CA CYS A 43 3.11 -13.86 -2.13
C CYS A 43 3.40 -13.62 -0.64
N GLU A 44 3.66 -14.70 0.13
CA GLU A 44 3.97 -14.66 1.56
C GLU A 44 5.36 -14.07 1.87
N ALA A 45 6.32 -14.16 0.92
CA ALA A 45 7.68 -13.63 1.10
C ALA A 45 7.88 -12.18 0.62
N ARG A 46 6.90 -11.61 -0.09
CA ARG A 46 7.05 -10.30 -0.75
C ARG A 46 7.11 -9.15 0.25
N VAL A 47 8.31 -8.62 0.48
CA VAL A 47 8.54 -7.50 1.40
C VAL A 47 8.01 -6.18 0.81
N ARG A 48 7.16 -5.49 1.57
CA ARG A 48 6.60 -4.17 1.29
C ARG A 48 6.55 -3.34 2.58
N ALA A 49 6.14 -2.06 2.47
CA ALA A 49 5.86 -1.25 3.65
C ALA A 49 4.68 -1.82 4.45
N GLY A 50 4.73 -1.71 5.76
CA GLY A 50 3.76 -2.31 6.67
C GLY A 50 3.17 -1.32 7.67
N LEU A 51 3.05 -0.03 7.34
CA LEU A 51 2.37 0.93 8.21
C LEU A 51 0.86 0.89 7.95
N MET A 52 0.09 0.66 9.00
CA MET A 52 -1.37 0.64 8.97
C MET A 52 -1.98 1.79 9.74
N GLU A 53 -2.99 2.39 9.14
CA GLU A 53 -3.92 3.29 9.82
C GLU A 53 -4.74 2.52 10.86
N ASN A 54 -5.13 3.18 11.94
CA ASN A 54 -5.86 2.54 13.04
C ASN A 54 -7.10 1.76 12.58
N TRP A 55 -7.88 2.32 11.65
CA TRP A 55 -9.10 1.67 11.17
C TRP A 55 -8.83 0.38 10.37
N VAL A 56 -7.65 0.26 9.70
CA VAL A 56 -7.26 -0.98 9.00
C VAL A 56 -6.92 -2.06 10.01
N ALA A 57 -6.13 -1.73 11.04
CA ALA A 57 -5.82 -2.66 12.12
C ALA A 57 -7.12 -3.13 12.81
N THR A 58 -8.03 -2.21 13.15
CA THR A 58 -9.35 -2.52 13.71
C THR A 58 -10.14 -3.45 12.79
N MET A 59 -10.18 -3.17 11.48
CA MET A 59 -10.89 -4.01 10.52
C MET A 59 -10.32 -5.44 10.47
N LEU A 60 -8.99 -5.62 10.48
CA LEU A 60 -8.38 -6.95 10.52
C LEU A 60 -8.73 -7.70 11.81
N ILE A 61 -8.72 -7.01 12.95
CA ILE A 61 -9.09 -7.58 14.25
C ILE A 61 -10.58 -7.99 14.25
N ASP A 62 -11.47 -7.08 13.89
CA ASP A 62 -12.93 -7.30 13.93
C ASP A 62 -13.37 -8.41 12.97
N THR A 63 -12.63 -8.64 11.89
CA THR A 63 -12.89 -9.67 10.91
C THR A 63 -12.20 -11.01 11.21
N GLY A 64 -11.48 -11.13 12.34
CA GLY A 64 -10.87 -12.37 12.80
C GLY A 64 -9.57 -12.75 12.10
N VAL A 65 -8.88 -11.78 11.47
CA VAL A 65 -7.55 -11.96 10.86
C VAL A 65 -6.45 -11.32 11.70
N GLY A 66 -6.81 -10.48 12.69
CA GLY A 66 -5.90 -9.65 13.45
C GLY A 66 -5.27 -10.28 14.70
N GLU A 67 -5.37 -11.60 14.94
CA GLU A 67 -4.85 -12.21 16.17
C GLU A 67 -3.32 -12.05 16.31
N ARG A 68 -2.57 -12.33 15.25
CA ARG A 68 -1.12 -12.15 15.24
C ARG A 68 -0.74 -10.67 15.24
N LEU A 69 -1.47 -9.83 14.51
CA LEU A 69 -1.30 -8.38 14.52
C LEU A 69 -1.40 -7.81 15.94
N GLN A 70 -2.37 -8.25 16.76
CA GLN A 70 -2.53 -7.79 18.14
C GLN A 70 -1.33 -8.14 19.04
N ARG A 71 -0.62 -9.26 18.76
CA ARG A 71 0.54 -9.68 19.55
C ARG A 71 1.85 -9.06 19.05
N GLU A 72 1.99 -8.81 17.75
CA GLU A 72 3.29 -8.57 17.12
C GLU A 72 3.42 -7.17 16.51
N ALA A 73 2.30 -6.46 16.27
CA ALA A 73 2.38 -5.12 15.72
C ALA A 73 3.02 -4.14 16.70
N MET A 74 3.95 -3.35 16.20
CA MET A 74 4.51 -2.23 16.97
C MET A 74 3.58 -1.04 16.84
N VAL A 75 3.16 -0.51 17.99
CA VAL A 75 2.23 0.61 18.07
C VAL A 75 3.01 1.91 18.22
N HIS A 76 2.75 2.86 17.33
CA HIS A 76 3.41 4.18 17.37
C HIS A 76 2.39 5.25 17.76
N ASP A 77 2.74 6.07 18.72
CA ASP A 77 1.99 7.25 19.11
C ASP A 77 2.16 8.41 18.14
N GLY A 78 3.25 8.39 17.32
CA GLY A 78 3.55 9.44 16.37
C GLY A 78 4.68 9.08 15.39
N ILE A 79 5.36 10.13 14.95
CA ILE A 79 6.57 10.06 14.11
C ILE A 79 7.55 11.17 14.52
N HIS A 80 8.82 10.98 14.20
CA HIS A 80 9.81 12.04 14.27
C HIS A 80 10.09 12.61 12.87
N ILE A 81 10.24 13.95 12.79
CA ILE A 81 10.82 14.64 11.62
C ILE A 81 12.14 15.23 12.06
N SER A 82 13.24 14.79 11.42
CA SER A 82 14.61 15.26 11.69
C SER A 82 15.06 16.25 10.61
N PHE A 83 15.51 17.40 11.05
CA PHE A 83 16.15 18.43 10.21
C PHE A 83 16.99 19.38 11.07
N LYS A 84 18.04 19.98 10.49
CA LYS A 84 18.94 20.90 11.20
C LYS A 84 19.56 20.31 12.48
N GLY A 85 19.79 19.00 12.54
CA GLY A 85 20.37 18.33 13.70
C GLY A 85 19.42 18.10 14.88
N GLU A 86 18.12 18.30 14.69
CA GLU A 86 17.08 18.05 15.70
C GLU A 86 16.06 17.05 15.17
N ALA A 87 15.54 16.20 16.04
CA ALA A 87 14.37 15.35 15.76
C ALA A 87 13.18 15.88 16.56
N ARG A 88 12.13 16.33 15.85
CA ARG A 88 10.90 16.85 16.45
C ARG A 88 9.80 15.78 16.36
N HIS A 89 9.20 15.45 17.50
CA HIS A 89 8.15 14.48 17.60
C HIS A 89 6.79 15.11 17.27
N ILE A 90 6.00 14.42 16.44
CA ILE A 90 4.59 14.75 16.17
C ILE A 90 3.76 13.62 16.78
N ASP A 91 3.21 13.87 17.97
CA ASP A 91 2.48 12.92 18.78
C ASP A 91 1.01 12.86 18.33
N PHE A 92 0.68 11.87 17.51
CA PHE A 92 -0.69 11.66 16.98
C PHE A 92 -1.67 11.32 18.09
N HIS A 93 -1.22 10.53 19.09
CA HIS A 93 -2.10 10.15 20.18
C HIS A 93 -2.53 11.36 21.01
N LYS A 94 -1.61 12.24 21.32
CA LYS A 94 -1.90 13.49 22.04
C LYS A 94 -2.76 14.45 21.21
N LEU A 95 -2.47 14.58 19.92
CA LEU A 95 -3.12 15.57 19.04
C LEU A 95 -4.53 15.15 18.64
N ILE A 96 -4.75 13.87 18.32
CA ILE A 96 -5.99 13.38 17.69
C ILE A 96 -6.54 12.08 18.29
N GLY A 97 -5.93 11.56 19.36
CA GLY A 97 -6.35 10.31 20.02
C GLY A 97 -6.15 9.04 19.19
N LYS A 98 -5.36 9.10 18.12
CA LYS A 98 -5.12 7.97 17.22
C LYS A 98 -3.66 7.53 17.26
N ARG A 99 -3.46 6.26 16.89
CA ARG A 99 -2.15 5.59 16.74
C ARG A 99 -2.01 5.00 15.36
N VAL A 100 -0.79 4.65 14.98
CA VAL A 100 -0.52 3.85 13.78
C VAL A 100 0.19 2.55 14.18
N PHE A 101 0.12 1.56 13.30
CA PHE A 101 0.62 0.22 13.58
C PHE A 101 1.66 -0.16 12.53
N ILE A 102 2.80 -0.66 12.97
CA ILE A 102 3.78 -1.27 12.10
C ILE A 102 3.59 -2.77 12.15
N TYR A 103 3.06 -3.31 11.06
CA TYR A 103 2.89 -4.74 10.85
C TYR A 103 3.12 -5.01 9.37
N ASP A 104 4.13 -5.82 9.05
CA ASP A 104 4.59 -5.98 7.67
C ASP A 104 3.45 -6.45 6.75
N GLN A 105 3.35 -5.86 5.57
CA GLN A 105 2.34 -6.26 4.57
C GLN A 105 2.41 -7.75 4.23
N LYS A 106 3.60 -8.38 4.25
CA LYS A 106 3.75 -9.82 4.04
C LYS A 106 3.02 -10.64 5.10
N GLU A 107 3.01 -10.16 6.35
CA GLU A 107 2.32 -10.82 7.45
C GLU A 107 0.80 -10.73 7.29
N VAL A 108 0.29 -9.57 6.84
CA VAL A 108 -1.13 -9.40 6.48
C VAL A 108 -1.54 -10.39 5.38
N VAL A 109 -0.71 -10.52 4.34
CA VAL A 109 -0.96 -11.46 3.23
C VAL A 109 -0.95 -12.91 3.72
N THR A 110 0.04 -13.27 4.55
CA THR A 110 0.17 -14.63 5.13
C THR A 110 -1.05 -14.97 5.99
N ASP A 111 -1.49 -14.04 6.86
CA ASP A 111 -2.66 -14.22 7.72
C ASP A 111 -3.94 -14.37 6.92
N LEU A 112 -4.13 -13.53 5.90
CA LEU A 112 -5.30 -13.60 5.02
C LEU A 112 -5.33 -14.89 4.20
N ILE A 113 -4.19 -15.34 3.65
CA ILE A 113 -4.10 -16.63 2.93
C ILE A 113 -4.47 -17.77 3.88
N ALA A 114 -3.85 -17.81 5.07
CA ALA A 114 -4.11 -18.87 6.05
C ALA A 114 -5.59 -18.90 6.45
N LYS A 115 -6.17 -17.74 6.77
CA LYS A 115 -7.57 -17.62 7.16
C LYS A 115 -8.52 -18.04 6.03
N ARG A 116 -8.29 -17.55 4.80
CA ARG A 116 -9.16 -17.91 3.66
C ARG A 116 -9.13 -19.39 3.35
N LEU A 117 -7.95 -20.04 3.39
CA LEU A 117 -7.83 -21.47 3.17
C LEU A 117 -8.47 -22.29 4.30
N ALA A 118 -8.31 -21.86 5.56
CA ALA A 118 -8.94 -22.50 6.72
C ALA A 118 -10.47 -22.43 6.64
N ASP A 119 -11.02 -21.33 6.09
CA ASP A 119 -12.47 -21.15 5.88
C ASP A 119 -12.98 -21.83 4.59
N GLY A 120 -12.16 -22.65 3.90
CA GLY A 120 -12.52 -23.34 2.67
C GLY A 120 -12.54 -22.43 1.42
N GLY A 121 -11.93 -21.26 1.48
CA GLY A 121 -11.82 -20.35 0.33
C GLY A 121 -10.92 -20.92 -0.77
N GLN A 122 -11.27 -20.65 -2.02
CA GLN A 122 -10.49 -21.09 -3.18
C GLN A 122 -9.51 -19.98 -3.61
N ILE A 123 -8.22 -20.29 -3.56
CA ILE A 123 -7.14 -19.45 -4.09
C ILE A 123 -6.32 -20.33 -5.02
N LEU A 124 -6.30 -19.98 -6.31
CA LEU A 124 -5.55 -20.69 -7.34
C LEU A 124 -4.27 -19.90 -7.62
N PHE A 125 -3.17 -20.42 -7.10
CA PHE A 125 -1.83 -19.85 -7.32
C PHE A 125 -1.20 -20.41 -8.60
N GLU A 126 -0.25 -19.67 -9.17
CA GLU A 126 0.51 -20.05 -10.36
C GLU A 126 -0.37 -20.25 -11.59
N VAL A 127 -1.43 -19.40 -11.69
CA VAL A 127 -2.21 -19.37 -12.93
C VAL A 127 -1.45 -18.60 -14.01
N GLU A 128 -1.58 -19.05 -15.25
CA GLU A 128 -0.92 -18.44 -16.39
C GLU A 128 -1.94 -17.79 -17.33
N GLN A 129 -1.53 -16.73 -18.02
CA GLN A 129 -2.30 -16.09 -19.10
C GLN A 129 -3.72 -15.70 -18.66
N ALA A 130 -3.86 -15.18 -17.43
CA ALA A 130 -5.15 -14.67 -16.95
C ALA A 130 -5.66 -13.54 -17.85
N SER A 131 -6.97 -13.54 -18.14
CA SER A 131 -7.66 -12.51 -18.92
C SER A 131 -9.11 -12.39 -18.48
N VAL A 132 -9.70 -11.18 -18.58
CA VAL A 132 -11.07 -10.88 -18.16
C VAL A 132 -11.94 -10.56 -19.37
N HIS A 133 -13.16 -11.08 -19.41
CA HIS A 133 -14.06 -11.02 -20.54
C HIS A 133 -15.50 -10.76 -20.10
N ASP A 134 -16.34 -10.26 -21.01
CA ASP A 134 -17.80 -10.15 -20.91
C ASP A 134 -18.29 -9.38 -19.65
N PHE A 135 -17.45 -8.49 -19.10
CA PHE A 135 -17.75 -7.75 -17.86
C PHE A 135 -18.71 -6.55 -18.09
N ASP A 136 -18.99 -6.19 -19.32
CA ASP A 136 -20.07 -5.28 -19.71
C ASP A 136 -21.45 -5.96 -19.69
N GLY A 137 -21.47 -7.31 -19.73
CA GLY A 137 -22.65 -8.14 -19.67
C GLY A 137 -23.02 -8.59 -18.23
N ARG A 138 -23.91 -9.59 -18.17
CA ARG A 138 -24.41 -10.16 -16.90
C ARG A 138 -23.58 -11.33 -16.36
N SER A 139 -22.63 -11.85 -17.15
CA SER A 139 -21.86 -13.06 -16.83
C SER A 139 -20.38 -12.84 -17.15
N PRO A 140 -19.69 -11.99 -16.38
CA PRO A 140 -18.24 -11.81 -16.51
C PRO A 140 -17.49 -13.14 -16.43
N ARG A 141 -16.33 -13.19 -17.08
CA ARG A 141 -15.50 -14.39 -17.12
C ARG A 141 -14.04 -14.04 -16.90
N ILE A 142 -13.36 -14.94 -16.16
CA ILE A 142 -11.90 -14.94 -16.05
C ILE A 142 -11.40 -16.21 -16.72
N ARG A 143 -10.56 -16.10 -17.74
CA ARG A 143 -9.93 -17.23 -18.42
C ARG A 143 -8.46 -17.27 -18.07
N PHE A 144 -7.94 -18.48 -17.87
CA PHE A 144 -6.55 -18.69 -17.50
C PHE A 144 -6.13 -20.14 -17.82
N ARG A 145 -4.83 -20.39 -17.72
CA ARG A 145 -4.29 -21.76 -17.70
C ARG A 145 -3.92 -22.10 -16.26
N TYR A 146 -4.22 -23.31 -15.85
CA TYR A 146 -3.87 -23.82 -14.53
C TYR A 146 -3.43 -25.27 -14.69
N GLN A 147 -2.23 -25.59 -14.18
CA GLN A 147 -1.60 -26.92 -14.35
C GLN A 147 -1.58 -27.38 -15.82
N GLY A 148 -1.29 -26.44 -16.72
CA GLY A 148 -1.21 -26.68 -18.16
C GLY A 148 -2.56 -26.84 -18.88
N GLN A 149 -3.69 -26.79 -18.18
CA GLN A 149 -5.03 -26.92 -18.76
C GLN A 149 -5.77 -25.57 -18.82
N PRO A 150 -6.65 -25.36 -19.83
CA PRO A 150 -7.48 -24.16 -19.89
C PRO A 150 -8.64 -24.24 -18.89
N HIS A 151 -8.83 -23.14 -18.13
CA HIS A 151 -9.90 -22.96 -17.15
C HIS A 151 -10.65 -21.66 -17.41
N GLU A 152 -11.92 -21.63 -16.98
CA GLU A 152 -12.75 -20.43 -16.99
C GLU A 152 -13.53 -20.32 -15.68
N ILE A 153 -13.53 -19.14 -15.06
CA ILE A 153 -14.43 -18.79 -13.96
C ILE A 153 -15.55 -17.92 -14.53
N GLN A 154 -16.80 -18.36 -14.39
CA GLN A 154 -17.98 -17.53 -14.61
C GLN A 154 -18.39 -16.90 -13.29
N CYS A 155 -18.66 -15.59 -13.29
CA CYS A 155 -19.00 -14.86 -12.08
C CYS A 155 -20.07 -13.78 -12.34
N ASP A 156 -20.51 -13.13 -11.27
CA ASP A 156 -21.42 -11.99 -11.37
C ASP A 156 -20.64 -10.67 -11.37
N PHE A 157 -19.47 -10.65 -10.73
CA PHE A 157 -18.57 -9.49 -10.63
C PHE A 157 -17.12 -9.94 -10.71
N ILE A 158 -16.22 -9.04 -11.18
CA ILE A 158 -14.78 -9.24 -11.17
C ILE A 158 -14.14 -8.13 -10.29
N GLY A 159 -13.33 -8.55 -9.29
CA GLY A 159 -12.43 -7.70 -8.55
C GLY A 159 -11.03 -7.73 -9.16
N GLY A 160 -10.63 -6.67 -9.85
CA GLY A 160 -9.29 -6.48 -10.38
C GLY A 160 -8.34 -5.95 -9.31
N CYS A 161 -7.63 -6.84 -8.61
CA CYS A 161 -6.69 -6.57 -7.53
C CYS A 161 -5.26 -6.98 -7.91
N ASP A 162 -4.95 -6.97 -9.20
CA ASP A 162 -3.78 -7.57 -9.85
C ASP A 162 -2.58 -6.62 -9.97
N GLY A 163 -2.64 -5.49 -9.28
CA GLY A 163 -1.54 -4.54 -9.20
C GLY A 163 -1.36 -3.71 -10.48
N PHE A 164 -0.31 -2.90 -10.49
CA PHE A 164 -0.09 -1.92 -11.56
C PHE A 164 0.14 -2.57 -12.94
N HIS A 165 0.78 -3.73 -12.98
CA HIS A 165 1.10 -4.45 -14.22
C HIS A 165 0.10 -5.59 -14.52
N GLY A 166 -1.03 -5.59 -13.84
CA GLY A 166 -2.08 -6.60 -14.03
C GLY A 166 -2.82 -6.46 -15.36
N VAL A 167 -3.70 -7.43 -15.61
CA VAL A 167 -4.47 -7.54 -16.86
C VAL A 167 -5.82 -6.81 -16.81
N CYS A 168 -6.32 -6.52 -15.58
CA CYS A 168 -7.68 -5.98 -15.43
C CYS A 168 -7.82 -4.56 -15.97
N ARG A 169 -6.91 -3.64 -15.61
CA ARG A 169 -6.96 -2.25 -16.11
C ARG A 169 -6.84 -2.15 -17.63
N PRO A 170 -5.87 -2.83 -18.28
CA PRO A 170 -5.76 -2.78 -19.75
C PRO A 170 -6.96 -3.40 -20.50
N SER A 171 -7.80 -4.17 -19.81
CA SER A 171 -8.99 -4.79 -20.42
C SER A 171 -10.18 -3.83 -20.55
N PHE A 172 -10.11 -2.63 -19.98
CA PHE A 172 -11.16 -1.64 -20.15
C PHE A 172 -11.28 -1.22 -21.62
N PRO A 173 -12.49 -0.90 -22.09
CA PRO A 173 -12.66 -0.43 -23.48
C PRO A 173 -11.80 0.80 -23.76
N ALA A 174 -11.30 0.89 -25.00
CA ALA A 174 -10.49 2.03 -25.42
C ALA A 174 -11.22 3.36 -25.20
N GLY A 175 -10.50 4.34 -24.66
CA GLY A 175 -11.04 5.69 -24.39
C GLY A 175 -11.91 5.83 -23.14
N VAL A 176 -12.11 4.76 -22.36
CA VAL A 176 -12.85 4.82 -21.07
C VAL A 176 -11.98 5.36 -19.96
N LEU A 177 -10.70 4.94 -19.91
CA LEU A 177 -9.78 5.33 -18.85
C LEU A 177 -9.11 6.67 -19.12
N GLN A 178 -9.05 7.49 -18.08
CA GLN A 178 -8.18 8.65 -17.97
C GLN A 178 -7.09 8.36 -16.94
N ASP A 179 -5.85 8.29 -17.39
CA ASP A 179 -4.70 8.03 -16.52
C ASP A 179 -4.02 9.34 -16.10
N TYR A 180 -3.74 9.47 -14.82
CA TYR A 180 -2.93 10.53 -14.23
C TYR A 180 -1.64 9.91 -13.70
N ASP A 181 -0.52 10.21 -14.36
CA ASP A 181 0.77 9.58 -14.07
C ASP A 181 1.84 10.64 -13.82
N ARG A 182 2.57 10.49 -12.72
CA ARG A 182 3.71 11.32 -12.38
C ARG A 182 4.87 10.49 -11.87
N VAL A 183 5.95 10.46 -12.63
CA VAL A 183 7.23 9.86 -12.20
C VAL A 183 8.05 10.94 -11.51
N TYR A 184 8.65 10.62 -10.35
CA TYR A 184 9.52 11.52 -9.62
C TYR A 184 10.97 11.36 -10.08
N PRO A 185 11.80 12.43 -10.05
CA PRO A 185 13.19 12.37 -10.50
C PRO A 185 14.13 11.77 -9.45
N PHE A 186 13.63 10.83 -8.65
CA PHE A 186 14.38 10.08 -7.63
C PHE A 186 13.70 8.76 -7.30
N GLY A 187 14.47 7.88 -6.68
CA GLY A 187 14.00 6.62 -6.12
C GLY A 187 14.40 6.48 -4.65
N TRP A 188 13.97 5.39 -4.05
CA TRP A 188 14.41 4.96 -2.73
C TRP A 188 15.25 3.69 -2.82
N LEU A 189 16.48 3.75 -2.31
CA LEU A 189 17.22 2.57 -1.92
C LEU A 189 16.64 2.07 -0.61
N GLY A 190 15.90 0.97 -0.66
CA GLY A 190 15.32 0.29 0.49
C GLY A 190 16.28 -0.77 1.01
N ILE A 191 16.52 -0.77 2.31
CA ILE A 191 17.47 -1.64 3.02
C ILE A 191 16.74 -2.40 4.12
N LEU A 192 16.90 -3.72 4.19
CA LEU A 192 16.54 -4.53 5.35
C LEU A 192 17.82 -4.94 6.05
N SER A 193 17.96 -4.60 7.31
CA SER A 193 19.17 -4.87 8.10
C SER A 193 18.85 -5.55 9.42
N GLU A 194 19.66 -6.51 9.80
CA GLU A 194 19.67 -7.11 11.12
C GLU A 194 20.42 -6.16 12.07
N SER A 195 19.70 -5.12 12.48
CA SER A 195 20.17 -4.09 13.39
C SER A 195 18.97 -3.50 14.14
N PRO A 196 19.14 -3.11 15.41
CA PRO A 196 18.09 -2.42 16.14
C PRO A 196 17.76 -1.07 15.46
N PRO A 197 16.48 -0.65 15.47
CA PRO A 197 16.11 0.67 14.99
C PRO A 197 16.70 1.76 15.89
N PRO A 198 16.99 2.96 15.36
CA PRO A 198 17.56 4.05 16.14
C PRO A 198 16.57 4.71 17.11
N ASP A 199 15.28 4.43 16.98
CA ASP A 199 14.20 4.95 17.83
C ASP A 199 13.04 3.96 17.84
N ASP A 200 12.14 4.06 18.81
CA ASP A 200 10.92 3.24 18.92
C ASP A 200 9.85 3.65 17.89
N GLU A 201 9.99 4.81 17.27
CA GLU A 201 9.11 5.32 16.22
C GLU A 201 9.86 5.68 14.94
N LEU A 202 9.12 5.93 13.84
CA LEU A 202 9.72 6.29 12.57
C LEU A 202 10.40 7.66 12.63
N ILE A 203 11.61 7.75 12.02
CA ILE A 203 12.30 9.04 11.84
C ILE A 203 12.38 9.35 10.35
N TYR A 204 11.73 10.44 9.95
CA TYR A 204 11.79 11.03 8.62
C TYR A 204 12.87 12.11 8.62
N CYS A 205 13.95 11.92 7.87
CA CYS A 205 15.06 12.86 7.84
C CYS A 205 15.07 13.69 6.56
N PHE A 206 14.99 15.02 6.71
CA PHE A 206 15.34 15.96 5.65
C PHE A 206 16.83 16.34 5.80
N HIS A 207 17.61 16.08 4.78
CA HIS A 207 19.03 16.38 4.76
C HIS A 207 19.44 16.99 3.40
N GLU A 208 20.52 17.79 3.36
CA GLU A 208 21.02 18.39 2.10
C GLU A 208 21.43 17.36 1.05
N ARG A 209 21.86 16.16 1.48
CA ARG A 209 22.19 15.02 0.59
C ARG A 209 20.96 14.22 0.16
N GLY A 210 19.76 14.60 0.57
CA GLY A 210 18.49 13.94 0.27
C GLY A 210 17.85 13.28 1.49
N PHE A 211 16.67 12.76 1.28
CA PHE A 211 15.81 12.13 2.29
C PHE A 211 16.38 10.81 2.82
N ALA A 212 16.14 10.52 4.09
CA ALA A 212 16.26 9.18 4.67
C ALA A 212 15.05 8.87 5.56
N LEU A 213 14.72 7.58 5.69
CA LEU A 213 13.69 7.11 6.61
C LEU A 213 14.23 5.92 7.40
N PHE A 214 14.06 6.00 8.71
CA PHE A 214 14.36 4.94 9.65
C PHE A 214 13.06 4.37 10.17
N SER A 215 12.86 3.08 9.96
CA SER A 215 11.70 2.34 10.45
C SER A 215 12.12 0.95 10.91
N MET A 216 11.23 0.25 11.56
CA MET A 216 11.48 -1.06 12.14
C MET A 216 10.60 -2.15 11.51
N ARG A 217 11.02 -3.40 11.75
CA ARG A 217 10.22 -4.62 11.50
C ARG A 217 10.25 -5.55 12.72
N GLY A 218 11.03 -5.20 13.72
CA GLY A 218 11.22 -5.90 14.96
C GLY A 218 12.26 -5.21 15.82
N PRO A 219 12.53 -5.69 17.04
CA PRO A 219 13.50 -5.06 17.95
C PRO A 219 14.94 -5.06 17.39
N ASP A 220 15.28 -6.09 16.59
CA ASP A 220 16.61 -6.25 15.98
C ASP A 220 16.55 -6.25 14.45
N LEU A 221 15.46 -5.73 13.85
CA LEU A 221 15.27 -5.71 12.41
C LEU A 221 14.78 -4.35 11.95
N SER A 222 15.65 -3.63 11.25
CA SER A 222 15.38 -2.30 10.71
C SER A 222 15.05 -2.33 9.22
N ARG A 223 14.09 -1.50 8.82
CA ARG A 223 13.79 -1.20 7.42
C ARG A 223 14.12 0.27 7.14
N LEU A 224 15.18 0.49 6.40
CA LEU A 224 15.78 1.81 6.18
C LEU A 224 15.65 2.21 4.72
N TYR A 225 15.59 3.50 4.46
CA TYR A 225 15.49 4.03 3.11
C TYR A 225 16.37 5.24 2.93
N VAL A 226 16.98 5.35 1.74
CA VAL A 226 17.82 6.46 1.32
C VAL A 226 17.34 6.93 -0.03
N GLN A 227 17.10 8.24 -0.18
CA GLN A 227 16.85 8.84 -1.49
C GLN A 227 18.07 8.70 -2.38
N VAL A 228 17.86 8.23 -3.61
CA VAL A 228 18.88 8.02 -4.65
C VAL A 228 18.39 8.58 -5.98
N ALA A 229 19.30 8.77 -6.95
CA ALA A 229 18.92 9.10 -8.31
C ALA A 229 18.11 7.94 -8.93
N PRO A 230 17.22 8.22 -9.90
CA PRO A 230 16.32 7.19 -10.46
C PRO A 230 17.06 6.12 -11.29
N ASP A 231 18.22 6.47 -11.82
CA ASP A 231 19.13 5.65 -12.64
C ASP A 231 20.31 5.07 -11.84
N GLU A 232 20.29 5.19 -10.51
CA GLU A 232 21.36 4.69 -9.63
C GLU A 232 21.44 3.17 -9.71
N GLU A 233 22.68 2.64 -9.86
CA GLU A 233 22.93 1.21 -9.92
C GLU A 233 23.15 0.63 -8.52
N ILE A 234 22.39 -0.39 -8.15
CA ILE A 234 22.47 -1.05 -6.85
C ILE A 234 23.87 -1.59 -6.53
N GLY A 235 24.61 -2.01 -7.55
CA GLY A 235 25.98 -2.52 -7.40
C GLY A 235 26.98 -1.51 -6.88
N GLN A 236 26.71 -0.21 -7.03
CA GLN A 236 27.56 0.87 -6.54
C GLN A 236 27.33 1.17 -5.03
N TRP A 237 26.32 0.55 -4.42
CA TRP A 237 25.96 0.72 -3.03
C TRP A 237 26.52 -0.43 -2.18
N SER A 238 27.81 -0.32 -1.79
CA SER A 238 28.37 -1.20 -0.77
C SER A 238 27.70 -0.99 0.58
N ASP A 239 27.74 -2.02 1.43
CA ASP A 239 27.14 -1.93 2.77
C ASP A 239 27.76 -0.80 3.60
N ALA A 240 29.08 -0.58 3.47
CA ALA A 240 29.77 0.55 4.11
C ALA A 240 29.19 1.90 3.64
N ARG A 241 29.07 2.12 2.32
CA ARG A 241 28.47 3.34 1.75
C ARG A 241 27.04 3.56 2.25
N ILE A 242 26.26 2.51 2.33
CA ILE A 242 24.88 2.60 2.83
C ILE A 242 24.85 3.10 4.27
N TRP A 243 25.66 2.52 5.13
CA TRP A 243 25.72 2.93 6.54
C TRP A 243 26.26 4.37 6.71
N ASP A 244 27.27 4.74 5.95
CA ASP A 244 27.83 6.10 5.99
C ASP A 244 26.80 7.15 5.55
N GLU A 245 25.98 6.87 4.52
CA GLU A 245 24.88 7.73 4.10
C GLU A 245 23.76 7.81 5.14
N LEU A 246 23.38 6.68 5.74
CA LEU A 246 22.38 6.64 6.79
C LEU A 246 22.80 7.45 8.02
N GLU A 247 24.04 7.26 8.50
CA GLU A 247 24.59 8.03 9.63
C GLU A 247 24.63 9.53 9.32
N THR A 248 25.11 9.88 8.11
CA THR A 248 25.20 11.29 7.68
C THR A 248 23.82 11.93 7.67
N ARG A 249 22.81 11.26 7.10
CA ARG A 249 21.45 11.82 6.97
C ARG A 249 20.67 11.82 8.28
N LEU A 250 20.99 10.90 9.19
CA LEU A 250 20.43 10.92 10.55
C LEU A 250 20.98 12.10 11.37
N GLY A 251 22.21 12.55 11.05
CA GLY A 251 22.79 13.77 11.63
C GLY A 251 23.06 13.71 13.12
N GLY A 252 23.26 12.51 13.69
CA GLY A 252 23.56 12.33 15.11
C GLY A 252 22.41 12.55 16.08
N VAL A 253 21.16 12.74 15.58
CA VAL A 253 19.98 12.96 16.44
C VAL A 253 19.59 11.72 17.28
N ARG A 254 20.05 10.55 16.84
CA ARG A 254 19.95 9.27 17.55
C ARG A 254 21.20 8.43 17.31
N PRO A 255 21.56 7.53 18.23
CA PRO A 255 22.57 6.52 17.97
C PRO A 255 22.09 5.56 16.88
N LEU A 256 22.95 5.25 15.89
CA LEU A 256 22.69 4.27 14.86
C LEU A 256 23.65 3.10 14.99
N GLN A 257 23.12 1.90 15.16
CA GLN A 257 23.91 0.68 15.20
C GLN A 257 23.93 0.02 13.83
N ARG A 258 25.14 -0.21 13.30
CA ARG A 258 25.32 -0.95 12.04
C ARG A 258 25.11 -2.45 12.26
N GLY A 259 24.52 -3.11 11.29
CA GLY A 259 24.33 -4.57 11.28
C GLY A 259 24.43 -5.14 9.87
N PRO A 260 24.33 -6.47 9.71
CA PRO A 260 24.29 -7.12 8.41
C PRO A 260 23.12 -6.63 7.55
N ILE A 261 23.39 -6.31 6.28
CA ILE A 261 22.35 -5.98 5.32
C ILE A 261 21.83 -7.27 4.69
N LEU A 262 20.58 -7.61 4.98
CA LEU A 262 19.92 -8.82 4.51
C LEU A 262 19.36 -8.67 3.09
N GLN A 263 18.87 -7.47 2.77
CA GLN A 263 18.27 -7.16 1.48
C GLN A 263 18.44 -5.67 1.15
N LYS A 264 18.70 -5.38 -0.12
CA LYS A 264 18.68 -4.03 -0.66
C LYS A 264 18.09 -3.98 -2.07
N GLY A 265 17.43 -2.88 -2.42
CA GLY A 265 16.85 -2.69 -3.74
C GLY A 265 16.39 -1.26 -3.98
N ILE A 266 16.46 -0.79 -5.22
CA ILE A 266 16.01 0.55 -5.60
C ILE A 266 14.59 0.47 -6.16
N THR A 267 13.72 1.34 -5.66
CA THR A 267 12.35 1.48 -6.12
C THR A 267 12.13 2.90 -6.63
N PRO A 268 11.77 3.07 -7.92
CA PRO A 268 11.41 4.38 -8.45
C PRO A 268 10.11 4.89 -7.80
N MET A 269 9.99 6.20 -7.70
CA MET A 269 8.84 6.86 -7.09
C MET A 269 7.85 7.29 -8.16
N ARG A 270 6.57 6.97 -7.93
CA ARG A 270 5.47 7.28 -8.85
C ARG A 270 4.20 7.63 -8.09
N SER A 271 3.44 8.58 -8.61
CA SER A 271 2.02 8.76 -8.38
C SER A 271 1.25 8.31 -9.61
N PHE A 272 0.23 7.52 -9.43
CA PHE A 272 -0.64 7.08 -10.53
C PHE A 272 -2.08 6.99 -10.04
N VAL A 273 -3.03 7.42 -10.86
CA VAL A 273 -4.47 7.20 -10.65
C VAL A 273 -5.09 6.95 -12.02
N THR A 274 -5.98 5.98 -12.11
CA THR A 274 -6.84 5.77 -13.30
C THR A 274 -8.30 6.03 -12.95
N GLU A 275 -9.02 6.69 -13.84
CA GLU A 275 -10.43 7.03 -13.69
C GLU A 275 -11.21 6.62 -14.95
N PRO A 276 -12.38 5.99 -14.81
CA PRO A 276 -13.01 5.47 -13.59
C PRO A 276 -12.34 4.18 -13.07
N MET A 277 -12.56 3.83 -11.79
CA MET A 277 -12.09 2.56 -11.22
C MET A 277 -13.01 1.38 -11.52
N GLN A 278 -13.99 1.53 -12.39
CA GLN A 278 -14.92 0.46 -12.80
C GLN A 278 -15.36 0.60 -14.25
N SER A 279 -15.63 -0.54 -14.89
CA SER A 279 -16.33 -0.66 -16.18
C SER A 279 -17.24 -1.86 -16.14
N GLY A 280 -18.54 -1.63 -16.33
CA GLY A 280 -19.54 -2.69 -16.20
C GLY A 280 -19.45 -3.38 -14.83
N ARG A 281 -19.13 -4.67 -14.84
CA ARG A 281 -18.99 -5.52 -13.64
C ARG A 281 -17.52 -5.82 -13.25
N LEU A 282 -16.58 -5.11 -13.84
CA LEU A 282 -15.16 -5.13 -13.48
C LEU A 282 -14.82 -3.91 -12.63
N PHE A 283 -14.25 -4.14 -11.43
CA PHE A 283 -13.89 -3.13 -10.44
C PHE A 283 -12.40 -3.24 -10.12
N LEU A 284 -11.66 -2.14 -10.24
CA LEU A 284 -10.24 -2.07 -9.89
C LEU A 284 -10.08 -1.64 -8.44
N ALA A 285 -9.12 -2.24 -7.72
CA ALA A 285 -8.77 -1.88 -6.35
C ALA A 285 -7.26 -1.94 -6.11
N GLY A 286 -6.76 -1.06 -5.24
CA GLY A 286 -5.34 -0.97 -4.90
C GLY A 286 -4.47 -0.55 -6.09
N ASP A 287 -3.27 -1.12 -6.20
CA ASP A 287 -2.28 -0.73 -7.22
C ASP A 287 -2.78 -0.95 -8.68
N ALA A 288 -3.85 -1.70 -8.90
CA ALA A 288 -4.51 -1.80 -10.19
C ALA A 288 -5.14 -0.47 -10.62
N ALA A 289 -5.59 0.35 -9.67
CA ALA A 289 -6.23 1.64 -9.89
C ALA A 289 -5.35 2.84 -9.53
N HIS A 290 -4.52 2.73 -8.51
CA HIS A 290 -3.74 3.87 -8.01
C HIS A 290 -2.45 3.47 -7.30
N ILE A 291 -1.40 4.26 -7.48
CA ILE A 291 -0.14 4.18 -6.75
C ILE A 291 0.12 5.54 -6.11
N VAL A 292 0.57 5.54 -4.87
CA VAL A 292 1.00 6.73 -4.13
C VAL A 292 2.49 6.63 -3.77
N PRO A 293 3.21 7.75 -3.68
CA PRO A 293 4.54 7.74 -3.11
C PRO A 293 4.50 7.14 -1.69
N PRO A 294 5.44 6.26 -1.33
CA PRO A 294 5.41 5.57 -0.04
C PRO A 294 5.65 6.50 1.17
N THR A 295 6.08 7.74 0.95
CA THR A 295 6.36 8.74 2.00
C THR A 295 5.14 8.98 2.92
N GLY A 296 3.93 8.93 2.38
CA GLY A 296 2.69 9.10 3.17
C GLY A 296 2.14 7.80 3.76
N ALA A 297 2.77 6.65 3.48
CA ALA A 297 2.33 5.33 3.93
C ALA A 297 0.85 5.00 3.60
N LYS A 298 0.35 5.38 2.41
CA LYS A 298 -1.06 5.28 2.03
C LYS A 298 -1.42 4.07 1.17
N GLY A 299 -0.48 3.43 0.49
CA GLY A 299 -0.77 2.42 -0.54
C GLY A 299 -1.68 1.29 -0.05
N MET A 300 -1.27 0.53 0.96
CA MET A 300 -2.07 -0.56 1.52
C MET A 300 -3.37 -0.05 2.15
N ASN A 301 -3.34 1.08 2.84
CA ASN A 301 -4.51 1.66 3.49
C ASN A 301 -5.60 2.07 2.48
N LEU A 302 -5.23 2.63 1.33
CA LEU A 302 -6.15 2.92 0.23
C LEU A 302 -6.71 1.65 -0.39
N ALA A 303 -5.86 0.64 -0.63
CA ALA A 303 -6.31 -0.66 -1.14
C ALA A 303 -7.36 -1.32 -0.22
N MET A 304 -7.14 -1.26 1.10
CA MET A 304 -8.10 -1.76 2.10
C MET A 304 -9.41 -0.95 2.10
N ALA A 305 -9.33 0.37 1.87
CA ALA A 305 -10.53 1.21 1.73
C ALA A 305 -11.35 0.84 0.49
N ASP A 306 -10.70 0.66 -0.66
CA ASP A 306 -11.37 0.26 -1.89
C ASP A 306 -12.15 -1.03 -1.72
N VAL A 307 -11.52 -2.07 -1.18
CA VAL A 307 -12.17 -3.38 -1.04
C VAL A 307 -13.25 -3.39 0.03
N ARG A 308 -13.15 -2.54 1.04
CA ARG A 308 -14.23 -2.31 2.01
C ARG A 308 -15.45 -1.68 1.36
N VAL A 309 -15.25 -0.69 0.48
CA VAL A 309 -16.35 -0.07 -0.30
C VAL A 309 -16.94 -1.10 -1.27
N LEU A 310 -16.09 -1.82 -2.01
CA LEU A 310 -16.53 -2.81 -3.01
C LEU A 310 -17.29 -3.95 -2.36
N SER A 311 -16.81 -4.55 -1.27
CA SER A 311 -17.48 -5.64 -0.59
C SER A 311 -18.88 -5.26 -0.09
N ARG A 312 -19.03 -4.07 0.48
CA ARG A 312 -20.34 -3.53 0.91
C ARG A 312 -21.29 -3.29 -0.26
N ALA A 313 -20.75 -2.78 -1.38
CA ALA A 313 -21.56 -2.54 -2.58
C ALA A 313 -22.07 -3.86 -3.18
N ILE A 314 -21.20 -4.87 -3.26
CA ILE A 314 -21.58 -6.22 -3.74
C ILE A 314 -22.57 -6.87 -2.76
N GLU A 315 -22.33 -6.79 -1.46
CA GLU A 315 -23.25 -7.32 -0.43
C GLU A 315 -24.64 -6.69 -0.54
N ALA A 316 -24.74 -5.38 -0.66
CA ALA A 316 -26.01 -4.68 -0.82
C ALA A 316 -26.74 -5.11 -2.09
N HIS A 317 -26.01 -5.32 -3.19
CA HIS A 317 -26.60 -5.83 -4.44
C HIS A 317 -27.11 -7.27 -4.27
N VAL A 318 -26.31 -8.16 -3.72
CA VAL A 318 -26.68 -9.59 -3.58
C VAL A 318 -27.85 -9.76 -2.61
N LYS A 319 -27.86 -9.02 -1.49
CA LYS A 319 -28.91 -9.18 -0.45
C LYS A 319 -30.18 -8.40 -0.72
N SER A 320 -30.13 -7.28 -1.43
CA SER A 320 -31.27 -6.36 -1.56
C SER A 320 -31.46 -5.79 -2.97
N GLY A 321 -30.69 -6.22 -3.96
CA GLY A 321 -30.80 -5.74 -5.35
C GLY A 321 -30.36 -4.28 -5.55
N ARG A 322 -29.73 -3.66 -4.56
CA ARG A 322 -29.28 -2.25 -4.66
C ARG A 322 -28.11 -2.14 -5.64
N GLU A 323 -28.21 -1.20 -6.57
CA GLU A 323 -27.16 -0.91 -7.54
C GLU A 323 -26.47 0.43 -7.32
N ASP A 324 -27.03 1.28 -6.47
CA ASP A 324 -26.53 2.63 -6.22
C ASP A 324 -25.08 2.64 -5.68
N LEU A 325 -24.76 1.74 -4.75
CA LEU A 325 -23.41 1.62 -4.20
C LEU A 325 -22.41 1.11 -5.24
N LEU A 326 -22.81 0.15 -6.09
CA LEU A 326 -21.97 -0.32 -7.20
C LEU A 326 -21.70 0.81 -8.21
N LYS A 327 -22.75 1.56 -8.60
CA LYS A 327 -22.66 2.69 -9.55
C LYS A 327 -21.77 3.81 -9.00
N ASN A 328 -21.77 4.03 -7.68
CA ASN A 328 -20.98 5.07 -7.01
C ASN A 328 -19.59 4.60 -6.54
N TYR A 329 -19.21 3.34 -6.76
CA TYR A 329 -17.95 2.78 -6.30
C TYR A 329 -16.75 3.65 -6.67
N SER A 330 -16.60 3.94 -7.97
CA SER A 330 -15.48 4.73 -8.49
C SER A 330 -15.43 6.11 -7.83
N ALA A 331 -16.53 6.84 -7.79
CA ALA A 331 -16.58 8.18 -7.19
C ALA A 331 -16.23 8.17 -5.69
N THR A 332 -16.75 7.17 -4.96
CA THR A 332 -16.48 7.01 -3.53
C THR A 332 -15.00 6.73 -3.26
N CYS A 333 -14.39 5.80 -3.99
CA CYS A 333 -12.98 5.45 -3.83
C CYS A 333 -12.07 6.61 -4.25
N LEU A 334 -12.33 7.23 -5.41
CA LEU A 334 -11.52 8.33 -5.95
C LEU A 334 -11.48 9.54 -5.02
N ASN A 335 -12.58 9.89 -4.33
CA ASN A 335 -12.58 10.96 -3.32
C ASN A 335 -11.48 10.72 -2.26
N ARG A 336 -11.35 9.49 -1.77
CA ARG A 336 -10.30 9.12 -0.80
C ARG A 336 -8.93 9.01 -1.44
N VAL A 337 -8.83 8.42 -2.62
CA VAL A 337 -7.58 8.28 -3.38
C VAL A 337 -6.92 9.62 -3.60
N TRP A 338 -7.65 10.64 -4.04
CA TRP A 338 -7.10 11.98 -4.27
C TRP A 338 -6.67 12.68 -2.98
N LYS A 339 -7.36 12.46 -1.86
CA LYS A 339 -6.92 12.93 -0.53
C LYS A 339 -5.58 12.26 -0.14
N GLY A 340 -5.46 10.94 -0.38
CA GLY A 340 -4.22 10.18 -0.16
C GLY A 340 -3.07 10.63 -1.07
N GLN A 341 -3.35 10.87 -2.36
CA GLN A 341 -2.38 11.43 -3.33
C GLN A 341 -1.87 12.80 -2.90
N ARG A 342 -2.79 13.71 -2.51
CA ARG A 342 -2.44 15.05 -2.02
C ARG A 342 -1.48 14.96 -0.84
N PHE A 343 -1.81 14.14 0.16
CA PHE A 343 -0.99 13.99 1.36
C PHE A 343 0.36 13.37 1.06
N SER A 344 0.40 12.25 0.31
CA SER A 344 1.65 11.56 -0.03
C SER A 344 2.56 12.44 -0.90
N TRP A 345 1.97 13.19 -1.85
CA TRP A 345 2.69 14.17 -2.65
C TRP A 345 3.28 15.28 -1.79
N TRP A 346 2.50 15.85 -0.88
CA TRP A 346 2.94 16.92 0.01
C TRP A 346 4.10 16.48 0.90
N MET A 347 3.99 15.33 1.56
CA MET A 347 5.07 14.74 2.36
C MET A 347 6.34 14.52 1.52
N THR A 348 6.16 14.03 0.29
CA THR A 348 7.28 13.81 -0.64
C THR A 348 7.95 15.13 -1.02
N GLN A 349 7.19 16.16 -1.38
CA GLN A 349 7.73 17.48 -1.73
C GLN A 349 8.42 18.17 -0.55
N MET A 350 7.89 18.00 0.66
CA MET A 350 8.47 18.59 1.87
C MET A 350 9.81 17.96 2.26
N LEU A 351 9.96 16.64 2.09
CA LEU A 351 11.07 15.88 2.67
C LEU A 351 12.17 15.49 1.68
N HIS A 352 11.91 15.49 0.36
CA HIS A 352 12.88 15.05 -0.64
C HIS A 352 13.59 16.22 -1.32
N ARG A 353 14.84 15.98 -1.72
CA ARG A 353 15.60 16.88 -2.58
C ARG A 353 15.28 16.57 -4.04
N HIS A 354 15.02 17.58 -4.83
CA HIS A 354 14.86 17.47 -6.26
C HIS A 354 16.17 17.88 -6.97
N SER A 355 16.47 17.29 -8.12
CA SER A 355 17.70 17.55 -8.87
C SER A 355 17.85 19.00 -9.33
N ASP A 356 16.74 19.69 -9.50
CA ASP A 356 16.63 21.09 -9.92
C ASP A 356 16.38 22.04 -8.73
N THR A 357 16.57 21.56 -7.50
CA THR A 357 16.32 22.35 -6.28
C THR A 357 17.27 23.55 -6.20
N MET A 358 16.71 24.75 -6.28
CA MET A 358 17.41 26.01 -6.06
C MET A 358 17.50 26.34 -4.57
N ASP A 359 18.39 27.26 -4.17
CA ASP A 359 18.49 27.72 -2.78
C ASP A 359 17.16 28.23 -2.21
N PHE A 360 16.35 28.87 -3.05
CA PHE A 360 15.02 29.32 -2.67
C PHE A 360 14.12 28.15 -2.24
N ASP A 361 14.09 27.08 -3.02
CA ASP A 361 13.25 25.91 -2.72
C ASP A 361 13.71 25.19 -1.46
N THR A 362 15.03 25.10 -1.23
CA THR A 362 15.58 24.55 -0.01
C THR A 362 15.15 25.36 1.23
N LYS A 363 15.23 26.70 1.13
CA LYS A 363 14.80 27.58 2.24
C LYS A 363 13.31 27.49 2.49
N ARG A 364 12.51 27.39 1.42
CA ARG A 364 11.06 27.20 1.50
C ARG A 364 10.71 25.84 2.14
N GLN A 365 11.38 24.74 1.76
CA GLN A 365 11.20 23.42 2.37
C GLN A 365 11.52 23.45 3.86
N ILE A 366 12.64 24.08 4.24
CA ILE A 366 13.03 24.22 5.65
C ILE A 366 11.98 25.02 6.43
N ALA A 367 11.45 26.11 5.86
CA ALA A 367 10.40 26.91 6.50
C ALA A 367 9.09 26.10 6.63
N GLU A 368 8.74 25.29 5.65
CA GLU A 368 7.59 24.38 5.70
C GLU A 368 7.76 23.34 6.83
N ILE A 369 8.91 22.68 6.91
CA ILE A 369 9.19 21.70 7.97
C ILE A 369 9.15 22.37 9.35
N ASP A 370 9.73 23.54 9.48
CA ASP A 370 9.75 24.31 10.74
C ASP A 370 8.33 24.69 11.18
N TYR A 371 7.50 25.17 10.26
CA TYR A 371 6.09 25.45 10.50
C TYR A 371 5.30 24.21 10.88
N VAL A 372 5.43 23.13 10.10
CA VAL A 372 4.69 21.87 10.32
C VAL A 372 5.03 21.24 11.66
N THR A 373 6.29 21.35 12.10
CA THR A 373 6.74 20.75 13.36
C THR A 373 6.67 21.72 14.56
N GLY A 374 6.38 23.00 14.34
CA GLY A 374 6.29 24.04 15.37
C GLY A 374 4.85 24.53 15.65
N SER A 375 3.90 24.26 14.76
CA SER A 375 2.49 24.69 14.90
C SER A 375 1.61 23.51 15.27
N GLU A 376 0.89 23.61 16.40
CA GLU A 376 -0.05 22.55 16.82
C GLU A 376 -1.13 22.28 15.75
N ALA A 377 -1.65 23.33 15.11
CA ALA A 377 -2.64 23.16 14.04
C ALA A 377 -2.06 22.40 12.82
N ALA A 378 -0.81 22.70 12.44
CA ALA A 378 -0.13 22.01 11.34
C ALA A 378 0.22 20.56 11.69
N MET A 379 0.72 20.31 12.91
CA MET A 379 0.94 18.94 13.43
C MET A 379 -0.35 18.15 13.48
N THR A 380 -1.47 18.75 13.93
CA THR A 380 -2.80 18.11 13.94
C THR A 380 -3.23 17.73 12.53
N SER A 381 -3.09 18.64 11.56
CA SER A 381 -3.41 18.36 10.16
C SER A 381 -2.56 17.23 9.58
N LEU A 382 -1.26 17.18 9.89
CA LEU A 382 -0.39 16.07 9.49
C LEU A 382 -0.85 14.78 10.15
N ALA A 383 -1.10 14.78 11.46
CA ALA A 383 -1.53 13.63 12.24
C ALA A 383 -2.84 13.02 11.69
N GLU A 384 -3.86 13.83 11.41
CA GLU A 384 -5.14 13.39 10.83
C GLU A 384 -4.95 12.68 9.49
N ASN A 385 -4.14 13.27 8.61
CA ASN A 385 -3.87 12.68 7.30
C ASN A 385 -3.00 11.43 7.42
N TYR A 386 -2.05 11.39 8.35
CA TYR A 386 -1.13 10.27 8.53
C TYR A 386 -1.80 9.06 9.19
N ALA A 387 -2.51 9.27 10.30
CA ALA A 387 -3.21 8.22 11.03
C ALA A 387 -4.53 7.76 10.36
N GLY A 388 -4.94 8.44 9.31
CA GLY A 388 -6.10 8.12 8.48
C GLY A 388 -7.31 9.01 8.72
N LEU A 389 -7.78 9.60 7.60
CA LEU A 389 -9.05 10.33 7.57
C LEU A 389 -10.22 9.37 7.86
N PRO A 390 -11.35 9.87 8.40
CA PRO A 390 -12.54 9.05 8.61
C PRO A 390 -12.97 8.33 7.32
N MET A 391 -13.52 7.13 7.47
CA MET A 391 -14.20 6.44 6.37
C MET A 391 -15.59 7.06 6.23
N GLU A 392 -15.86 7.60 5.05
CA GLU A 392 -17.16 8.18 4.69
C GLU A 392 -18.18 7.07 4.40
#